data_23703669163389ba00085b26aa3736fb
#
_entry.id   23703669163389ba00085b26aa3736fb
#
_cell.length_a   1.000
_cell.length_b   1.000
_cell.length_c   1.000
_cell.angle_alpha   90.00
_cell.angle_beta   90.00
_cell.angle_gamma   90.00
#
_symmetry.space_group_name_H-M   'P 1'
#
loop_
_entity.id
_entity.type
_entity.pdbx_description
1 polymer ?
#
loop_
_entity_poly.entity_id
_entity_poly.type
_entity_poly.pdbx_seq_one_letter_code
_entity_poly.pdbx_strand_id
1 'polypeptide(L)'
;MSKQASMIWVTCGCCVCWCGTDRGAATNGEALPKSSCSATGRTTSRVRDVLSGPRLRQVALVARVCDRVAGQLRGSFGWPEPFSDPGVAQFGLTNAVFAAGDTFVEVVSPVQPETTAGRYLDRRGGDGGYMAIFQVPDLAAARRRVADLGVRVVWSADLPDIAGTHLHPKDTPGAIVSLDWADPPETWHWAGPSWTGQVPGHAPGGLTGLTIEVTDPAAAARRWAAILGARARDEPPAAVVELPEAGQVLRFVPAAAGHGEGITAVTIAGLPAAVPVEIGGVSFAGEER
;
A
#
# COMPACT_ATOMS: atom_id res chain seq x y z
N MET A 1 38.88 4.75 -8.30
CA MET A 1 38.84 4.84 -6.83
C MET A 1 38.01 6.06 -6.48
N SER A 2 36.71 5.88 -6.27
CA SER A 2 35.77 6.94 -5.90
C SER A 2 35.15 6.56 -4.56
N LYS A 3 35.30 7.44 -3.57
CA LYS A 3 34.83 7.24 -2.20
C LYS A 3 33.30 7.46 -2.16
N GLN A 4 32.57 6.41 -1.81
CA GLN A 4 31.17 6.50 -1.40
C GLN A 4 31.12 7.20 -0.02
N ALA A 5 30.41 8.33 0.04
CA ALA A 5 30.08 8.99 1.30
C ALA A 5 28.79 8.36 1.85
N SER A 6 28.91 7.60 2.92
CA SER A 6 27.78 7.13 3.71
C SER A 6 27.25 8.28 4.55
N MET A 7 26.04 8.75 4.30
CA MET A 7 25.32 9.64 5.19
C MET A 7 24.64 8.83 6.28
N ILE A 8 25.15 8.90 7.49
CA ILE A 8 24.54 8.35 8.69
C ILE A 8 23.67 9.48 9.28
N TRP A 9 22.37 9.30 9.31
CA TRP A 9 21.45 10.16 10.07
C TRP A 9 21.32 9.60 11.49
N VAL A 10 21.86 10.34 12.46
CA VAL A 10 21.63 10.08 13.88
C VAL A 10 20.43 10.92 14.30
N THR A 11 19.28 10.29 14.56
CA THR A 11 18.13 10.96 15.19
C THR A 11 18.30 10.92 16.69
N CYS A 12 18.61 12.07 17.30
CA CYS A 12 18.48 12.28 18.74
C CYS A 12 17.08 12.84 18.99
N GLY A 13 16.22 12.04 19.65
CA GLY A 13 14.95 12.54 20.13
C GLY A 13 15.16 13.46 21.30
N CYS A 14 14.72 14.73 21.17
CA CYS A 14 14.15 15.59 22.23
C CYS A 14 14.04 17.02 21.69
N CYS A 15 12.89 17.62 21.90
CA CYS A 15 12.52 19.04 21.84
C CYS A 15 13.58 20.05 21.35
N VAL A 16 13.28 20.72 20.24
CA VAL A 16 13.97 21.96 19.85
C VAL A 16 13.37 23.11 20.67
N CYS A 17 14.03 23.48 21.74
CA CYS A 17 13.87 24.80 22.39
C CYS A 17 14.79 25.78 21.70
N TRP A 18 14.21 26.76 21.04
CA TRP A 18 14.96 27.91 20.52
C TRP A 18 15.30 28.86 21.69
N CYS A 19 16.55 28.93 22.09
CA CYS A 19 17.06 29.91 23.08
C CYS A 19 17.87 30.97 22.34
N GLY A 20 17.23 32.11 22.10
CA GLY A 20 17.92 33.29 21.60
C GLY A 20 18.80 33.90 22.72
N THR A 21 20.10 33.99 22.49
CA THR A 21 21.02 34.70 23.34
C THR A 21 21.06 36.15 22.89
N ASP A 22 20.44 37.05 23.67
CA ASP A 22 20.76 38.47 23.65
C ASP A 22 21.42 38.83 24.98
N ARG A 23 22.64 39.40 24.88
CA ARG A 23 23.39 39.94 26.00
C ARG A 23 23.04 41.41 26.17
N GLY A 24 22.60 41.80 27.35
CA GLY A 24 22.49 43.20 27.69
C GLY A 24 21.90 43.48 29.07
N ALA A 25 22.79 43.80 30.03
CA ALA A 25 22.64 44.68 31.20
C ALA A 25 21.57 44.39 32.27
N ALA A 26 22.08 44.20 33.46
CA ALA A 26 21.37 44.15 34.73
C ALA A 26 20.74 45.49 35.12
N THR A 27 19.55 45.47 35.73
CA THR A 27 19.19 46.27 36.92
C THR A 27 17.88 45.79 37.55
N ASN A 28 17.95 45.61 38.90
CA ASN A 28 16.92 45.80 39.93
C ASN A 28 15.64 44.95 39.91
N GLY A 29 15.59 44.18 41.01
CA GLY A 29 14.53 43.34 41.50
C GLY A 29 13.14 43.97 41.65
N GLU A 30 12.19 43.13 41.29
CA GLU A 30 10.85 43.12 41.87
C GLU A 30 10.26 41.71 41.67
N ALA A 31 9.78 41.16 42.78
CA ALA A 31 9.17 39.82 42.80
C ALA A 31 7.76 39.86 42.21
N LEU A 32 7.53 39.09 41.13
CA LEU A 32 6.22 38.87 40.57
C LEU A 32 5.56 37.58 41.13
N PRO A 33 4.23 37.55 41.28
CA PRO A 33 3.54 36.47 41.96
C PRO A 33 3.53 35.17 41.12
N LYS A 34 3.63 34.04 41.83
CA LYS A 34 3.52 32.70 41.25
C LYS A 34 2.10 32.46 40.77
N SER A 35 1.88 32.57 39.48
CA SER A 35 0.64 32.06 38.85
C SER A 35 0.77 30.55 38.69
N SER A 36 -0.09 29.85 39.43
CA SER A 36 -0.28 28.41 39.27
C SER A 36 -0.94 28.10 37.92
N CYS A 37 -0.18 27.67 36.94
CA CYS A 37 -0.70 27.04 35.76
C CYS A 37 -1.13 25.61 36.10
N SER A 38 -2.42 25.39 36.36
CA SER A 38 -3.00 24.06 36.33
C SER A 38 -3.14 23.61 34.87
N ALA A 39 -2.13 22.88 34.41
CA ALA A 39 -2.19 22.20 33.13
C ALA A 39 -3.07 20.96 33.25
N THR A 40 -4.39 21.13 33.06
CA THR A 40 -5.26 20.00 32.71
C THR A 40 -5.04 19.65 31.24
N GLY A 41 -3.84 19.17 30.94
CA GLY A 41 -3.54 18.52 29.68
C GLY A 41 -4.22 17.14 29.70
N ARG A 42 -5.38 17.03 29.07
CA ARG A 42 -5.91 15.72 28.65
C ARG A 42 -4.91 15.16 27.65
N THR A 43 -3.99 14.34 28.11
CA THR A 43 -3.20 13.47 27.26
C THR A 43 -4.18 12.44 26.69
N THR A 44 -4.78 12.72 25.55
CA THR A 44 -5.37 11.66 24.73
C THR A 44 -4.22 10.79 24.28
N SER A 45 -3.93 9.72 25.04
CA SER A 45 -3.15 8.62 24.52
C SER A 45 -3.95 8.11 23.31
N ARG A 46 -3.49 8.40 22.09
CA ARG A 46 -3.92 7.63 20.94
C ARG A 46 -3.58 6.18 21.29
N VAL A 47 -4.59 5.40 21.56
CA VAL A 47 -4.49 3.94 21.51
C VAL A 47 -3.92 3.70 20.12
N ARG A 48 -2.70 3.16 20.03
CA ARG A 48 -2.16 2.71 18.75
C ARG A 48 -3.18 1.70 18.25
N ASP A 49 -3.79 2.00 17.10
CA ASP A 49 -4.65 1.03 16.44
C ASP A 49 -3.76 -0.15 16.06
N VAL A 50 -3.79 -1.17 16.91
CA VAL A 50 -3.05 -2.41 16.70
C VAL A 50 -3.76 -3.10 15.55
N LEU A 51 -3.06 -3.25 14.43
CA LEU A 51 -3.57 -4.03 13.31
C LEU A 51 -3.90 -5.45 13.80
N SER A 52 -5.17 -5.83 13.77
CA SER A 52 -5.67 -7.09 14.34
C SER A 52 -5.72 -8.24 13.33
N GLY A 53 -5.69 -7.89 12.02
CA GLY A 53 -5.73 -8.85 10.92
C GLY A 53 -5.03 -8.31 9.67
N PRO A 54 -4.94 -9.10 8.59
CA PRO A 54 -4.40 -8.62 7.32
C PRO A 54 -5.32 -7.55 6.71
N ARG A 55 -4.72 -6.57 6.03
CA ARG A 55 -5.46 -5.60 5.22
C ARG A 55 -4.80 -5.39 3.88
N LEU A 56 -5.58 -5.16 2.85
CA LEU A 56 -5.09 -4.69 1.56
C LEU A 56 -4.58 -3.25 1.76
N ARG A 57 -3.28 -3.07 1.65
CA ARG A 57 -2.66 -1.76 1.86
C ARG A 57 -2.35 -1.05 0.57
N GLN A 58 -1.97 -1.81 -0.46
CA GLN A 58 -1.59 -1.25 -1.74
C GLN A 58 -1.97 -2.19 -2.88
N VAL A 59 -2.37 -1.63 -4.00
CA VAL A 59 -2.53 -2.34 -5.27
C VAL A 59 -1.58 -1.72 -6.30
N ALA A 60 -0.84 -2.55 -7.02
CA ALA A 60 -0.01 -2.09 -8.12
C ALA A 60 -0.60 -2.51 -9.47
N LEU A 61 -0.71 -1.54 -10.37
CA LEU A 61 -0.96 -1.73 -11.78
C LEU A 61 0.38 -1.80 -12.51
N VAL A 62 0.43 -2.51 -13.62
CA VAL A 62 1.55 -2.44 -14.54
C VAL A 62 1.12 -1.80 -15.85
N ALA A 63 1.90 -0.85 -16.33
CA ALA A 63 1.63 -0.12 -17.57
C ALA A 63 2.88 -0.03 -18.44
N ARG A 64 2.70 0.08 -19.78
CA ARG A 64 3.82 0.34 -20.68
C ARG A 64 4.39 1.75 -20.51
N VAL A 65 3.54 2.71 -20.12
CA VAL A 65 3.92 4.12 -19.94
C VAL A 65 3.36 4.61 -18.61
N CYS A 66 4.21 4.70 -17.58
CA CYS A 66 3.86 5.09 -16.22
C CYS A 66 3.13 6.43 -16.19
N ASP A 67 3.72 7.47 -16.75
CA ASP A 67 3.21 8.85 -16.69
C ASP A 67 1.81 8.99 -17.29
N ARG A 68 1.50 8.21 -18.34
CA ARG A 68 0.17 8.21 -18.95
C ARG A 68 -0.90 7.74 -17.97
N VAL A 69 -0.68 6.59 -17.32
CA VAL A 69 -1.65 6.01 -16.38
C VAL A 69 -1.69 6.83 -15.09
N ALA A 70 -0.55 7.30 -14.60
CA ALA A 70 -0.47 8.21 -13.47
C ALA A 70 -1.26 9.52 -13.72
N GLY A 71 -1.12 10.11 -14.91
CA GLY A 71 -1.89 11.30 -15.32
C GLY A 71 -3.40 11.03 -15.36
N GLN A 72 -3.83 9.85 -15.82
CA GLN A 72 -5.24 9.44 -15.81
C GLN A 72 -5.78 9.32 -14.38
N LEU A 73 -5.05 8.66 -13.46
CA LEU A 73 -5.44 8.54 -12.06
C LEU A 73 -5.59 9.91 -11.39
N ARG A 74 -4.63 10.81 -11.60
CA ARG A 74 -4.71 12.18 -11.08
C ARG A 74 -5.91 12.95 -11.62
N GLY A 75 -6.11 12.90 -12.92
CA GLY A 75 -7.21 13.62 -13.59
C GLY A 75 -8.58 13.10 -13.18
N SER A 76 -8.72 11.79 -12.95
CA SER A 76 -10.00 11.18 -12.59
C SER A 76 -10.34 11.32 -11.11
N PHE A 77 -9.34 11.24 -10.21
CA PHE A 77 -9.59 11.16 -8.77
C PHE A 77 -9.13 12.39 -7.99
N GLY A 78 -8.43 13.33 -8.64
CA GLY A 78 -7.90 14.52 -7.97
C GLY A 78 -6.81 14.22 -6.95
N TRP A 79 -6.16 13.06 -7.06
CA TRP A 79 -5.06 12.70 -6.18
C TRP A 79 -3.84 13.62 -6.40
N PRO A 80 -3.04 13.87 -5.36
CA PRO A 80 -1.84 14.72 -5.46
C PRO A 80 -0.75 14.09 -6.32
N GLU A 81 0.37 14.78 -6.44
CA GLU A 81 1.56 14.25 -7.10
C GLU A 81 2.00 12.95 -6.46
N PRO A 82 2.24 11.89 -7.25
CA PRO A 82 2.64 10.61 -6.70
C PRO A 82 4.07 10.62 -6.17
N PHE A 83 4.33 9.76 -5.22
CA PHE A 83 5.71 9.45 -4.82
C PHE A 83 6.35 8.50 -5.84
N SER A 84 7.59 8.77 -6.22
CA SER A 84 8.41 7.85 -7.00
C SER A 84 9.40 7.16 -6.08
N ASP A 85 9.23 5.85 -5.88
CA ASP A 85 10.12 5.04 -5.06
C ASP A 85 11.34 4.61 -5.87
N PRO A 86 12.56 5.07 -5.53
CA PRO A 86 13.78 4.64 -6.22
C PRO A 86 14.09 3.15 -6.02
N GLY A 87 13.51 2.51 -5.01
CA GLY A 87 13.71 1.08 -4.71
C GLY A 87 13.26 0.15 -5.82
N VAL A 88 12.28 0.55 -6.65
CA VAL A 88 11.81 -0.29 -7.76
C VAL A 88 12.81 -0.42 -8.91
N ALA A 89 13.83 0.44 -8.96
CA ALA A 89 14.89 0.38 -9.96
C ALA A 89 15.66 -0.94 -9.93
N GLN A 90 15.74 -1.61 -8.76
CA GLN A 90 16.36 -2.95 -8.64
C GLN A 90 15.65 -4.02 -9.48
N PHE A 91 14.37 -3.80 -9.82
CA PHE A 91 13.57 -4.67 -10.68
C PHE A 91 13.55 -4.22 -12.15
N GLY A 92 14.30 -3.16 -12.49
CA GLY A 92 14.27 -2.53 -13.81
C GLY A 92 12.97 -1.77 -14.10
N LEU A 93 12.37 -1.21 -13.06
CA LEU A 93 11.09 -0.50 -13.11
C LEU A 93 11.24 0.97 -12.70
N THR A 94 10.28 1.78 -13.13
CA THR A 94 9.90 3.06 -12.53
C THR A 94 8.48 2.94 -11.99
N ASN A 95 8.08 3.84 -11.09
CA ASN A 95 6.74 3.84 -10.53
C ASN A 95 6.19 5.23 -10.21
N ALA A 96 4.89 5.23 -9.87
CA ALA A 96 4.16 6.35 -9.32
C ALA A 96 3.19 5.80 -8.25
N VAL A 97 3.39 6.17 -6.98
CA VAL A 97 2.60 5.71 -5.83
C VAL A 97 1.68 6.82 -5.36
N PHE A 98 0.38 6.60 -5.40
CA PHE A 98 -0.65 7.52 -4.95
C PHE A 98 -1.21 7.11 -3.60
N ALA A 99 -1.37 8.06 -2.69
CA ALA A 99 -2.13 7.84 -1.47
C ALA A 99 -3.63 7.99 -1.77
N ALA A 100 -4.38 6.94 -1.45
CA ALA A 100 -5.84 6.88 -1.48
C ALA A 100 -6.33 6.63 -0.04
N GLY A 101 -6.60 7.68 0.71
CA GLY A 101 -6.78 7.59 2.16
C GLY A 101 -5.50 7.13 2.85
N ASP A 102 -5.59 6.04 3.60
CA ASP A 102 -4.45 5.36 4.23
C ASP A 102 -4.02 4.09 3.46
N THR A 103 -4.48 3.93 2.22
CA THR A 103 -4.11 2.87 1.28
C THR A 103 -3.48 3.46 0.03
N PHE A 104 -2.96 2.62 -0.87
CA PHE A 104 -2.15 3.12 -1.98
C PHE A 104 -2.50 2.44 -3.30
N VAL A 105 -2.46 3.24 -4.37
CA VAL A 105 -2.51 2.76 -5.76
C VAL A 105 -1.19 3.10 -6.41
N GLU A 106 -0.51 2.10 -6.92
CA GLU A 106 0.76 2.23 -7.60
C GLU A 106 0.63 1.93 -9.09
N VAL A 107 1.41 2.60 -9.90
CA VAL A 107 1.63 2.24 -11.30
C VAL A 107 3.10 1.93 -11.45
N VAL A 108 3.46 0.73 -11.93
CA VAL A 108 4.84 0.37 -12.28
C VAL A 108 4.99 0.27 -13.80
N SER A 109 6.15 0.63 -14.31
CA SER A 109 6.49 0.47 -15.75
C SER A 109 7.90 -0.04 -15.91
N PRO A 110 8.15 -0.99 -16.85
CA PRO A 110 9.49 -1.44 -17.18
C PRO A 110 10.30 -0.32 -17.85
N VAL A 111 11.52 -0.08 -17.38
CA VAL A 111 12.50 0.84 -17.97
C VAL A 111 13.69 0.10 -18.57
N GLN A 112 13.69 -1.22 -18.48
CA GLN A 112 14.71 -2.11 -19.03
C GLN A 112 14.03 -3.26 -19.76
N PRO A 113 14.68 -3.85 -20.78
CA PRO A 113 14.16 -5.04 -21.45
C PRO A 113 14.15 -6.25 -20.49
N GLU A 114 13.34 -7.25 -20.83
CA GLU A 114 13.29 -8.57 -20.16
C GLU A 114 12.95 -8.55 -18.66
N THR A 115 12.31 -7.48 -18.17
CA THR A 115 11.77 -7.44 -16.82
C THR A 115 10.60 -8.41 -16.66
N THR A 116 10.31 -8.83 -15.42
CA THR A 116 9.12 -9.63 -15.13
C THR A 116 7.83 -8.88 -15.49
N ALA A 117 7.79 -7.59 -15.23
CA ALA A 117 6.69 -6.71 -15.60
C ALA A 117 6.50 -6.60 -17.12
N GLY A 118 7.59 -6.45 -17.88
CA GLY A 118 7.54 -6.43 -19.35
C GLY A 118 6.97 -7.73 -19.92
N ARG A 119 7.47 -8.88 -19.47
CA ARG A 119 6.92 -10.18 -19.87
C ARG A 119 5.45 -10.38 -19.48
N TYR A 120 5.01 -9.79 -18.37
CA TYR A 120 3.60 -9.82 -17.99
C TYR A 120 2.75 -8.99 -18.94
N LEU A 121 3.16 -7.74 -19.25
CA LEU A 121 2.51 -6.87 -20.24
C LEU A 121 2.37 -7.53 -21.61
N ASP A 122 3.41 -8.24 -22.06
CA ASP A 122 3.41 -8.92 -23.35
C ASP A 122 2.42 -10.10 -23.38
N ARG A 123 2.39 -10.90 -22.33
CA ARG A 123 1.43 -12.02 -22.21
C ARG A 123 -0.01 -11.55 -22.09
N ARG A 124 -0.24 -10.45 -21.39
CA ARG A 124 -1.57 -9.88 -21.20
C ARG A 124 -2.05 -9.11 -22.43
N GLY A 125 -1.12 -8.63 -23.26
CA GLY A 125 -1.42 -7.81 -24.41
C GLY A 125 -1.70 -6.35 -24.09
N GLY A 126 -1.45 -5.88 -22.87
CA GLY A 126 -1.70 -4.50 -22.43
C GLY A 126 -1.47 -4.27 -20.94
N ASP A 127 -1.79 -3.05 -20.52
CA ASP A 127 -1.74 -2.63 -19.13
C ASP A 127 -2.75 -3.42 -18.28
N GLY A 128 -2.56 -3.51 -16.96
CA GLY A 128 -3.49 -4.21 -16.08
C GLY A 128 -3.07 -4.25 -14.61
N GLY A 129 -3.88 -4.89 -13.78
CA GLY A 129 -3.54 -5.15 -12.39
C GLY A 129 -2.39 -6.15 -12.27
N TYR A 130 -1.50 -5.95 -11.29
CA TYR A 130 -0.23 -6.65 -11.22
C TYR A 130 0.05 -7.27 -9.84
N MET A 131 -0.07 -6.47 -8.78
CA MET A 131 0.20 -6.93 -7.42
C MET A 131 -0.87 -6.48 -6.44
N ALA A 132 -1.12 -7.33 -5.43
CA ALA A 132 -1.86 -6.98 -4.23
C ALA A 132 -0.90 -7.08 -3.03
N ILE A 133 -0.74 -5.97 -2.28
CA ILE A 133 0.19 -5.86 -1.17
C ILE A 133 -0.61 -5.73 0.13
N PHE A 134 -0.45 -6.70 1.00
CA PHE A 134 -1.18 -6.80 2.26
C PHE A 134 -0.29 -6.44 3.43
N GLN A 135 -0.73 -5.50 4.25
CA GLN A 135 -0.12 -5.28 5.55
C GLN A 135 -0.64 -6.34 6.53
N VAL A 136 0.29 -7.00 7.20
CA VAL A 136 0.00 -8.05 8.20
C VAL A 136 0.51 -7.63 9.58
N PRO A 137 -0.17 -8.03 10.67
CA PRO A 137 0.26 -7.67 12.03
C PRO A 137 1.54 -8.37 12.48
N ASP A 138 1.82 -9.57 11.96
CA ASP A 138 2.99 -10.38 12.28
C ASP A 138 3.52 -11.04 11.00
N LEU A 139 4.56 -10.43 10.41
CA LEU A 139 5.18 -10.94 9.19
C LEU A 139 5.91 -12.27 9.43
N ALA A 140 6.47 -12.49 10.61
CA ALA A 140 7.15 -13.74 10.91
C ALA A 140 6.15 -14.91 10.94
N ALA A 141 4.98 -14.73 11.55
CA ALA A 141 3.90 -15.71 11.48
C ALA A 141 3.36 -15.91 10.06
N ALA A 142 3.24 -14.83 9.28
CA ALA A 142 2.82 -14.91 7.88
C ALA A 142 3.83 -15.68 7.03
N ARG A 143 5.13 -15.42 7.19
CA ARG A 143 6.21 -16.17 6.49
C ARG A 143 6.23 -17.67 6.85
N ARG A 144 6.01 -18.02 8.13
CA ARG A 144 5.86 -19.42 8.54
C ARG A 144 4.68 -20.08 7.83
N ARG A 145 3.52 -19.45 7.86
CA ARG A 145 2.31 -19.95 7.18
C ARG A 145 2.53 -20.15 5.69
N VAL A 146 3.20 -19.21 5.01
CA VAL A 146 3.57 -19.31 3.60
C VAL A 146 4.48 -20.52 3.35
N ALA A 147 5.48 -20.76 4.21
CA ALA A 147 6.36 -21.91 4.11
C ALA A 147 5.61 -23.24 4.33
N ASP A 148 4.74 -23.31 5.34
CA ASP A 148 3.93 -24.50 5.64
C ASP A 148 2.96 -24.86 4.48
N LEU A 149 2.50 -23.86 3.75
CA LEU A 149 1.65 -24.01 2.55
C LEU A 149 2.45 -24.35 1.28
N GLY A 150 3.77 -24.43 1.37
CA GLY A 150 4.64 -24.67 0.20
C GLY A 150 4.62 -23.54 -0.83
N VAL A 151 4.29 -22.31 -0.43
CA VAL A 151 4.30 -21.13 -1.30
C VAL A 151 5.73 -20.61 -1.44
N ARG A 152 6.17 -20.42 -2.68
CA ARG A 152 7.52 -19.91 -2.96
C ARG A 152 7.62 -18.42 -2.73
N VAL A 153 8.70 -17.99 -2.12
CA VAL A 153 9.08 -16.58 -1.99
C VAL A 153 10.05 -16.24 -3.12
N VAL A 154 9.81 -15.12 -3.82
CA VAL A 154 10.66 -14.65 -4.93
C VAL A 154 11.49 -13.42 -4.57
N TRP A 155 11.09 -12.68 -3.54
CA TRP A 155 11.82 -11.54 -3.01
C TRP A 155 11.40 -11.27 -1.57
N SER A 156 12.35 -10.74 -0.78
CA SER A 156 12.05 -10.21 0.55
C SER A 156 13.02 -9.09 0.90
N ALA A 157 12.55 -8.15 1.72
CA ALA A 157 13.36 -7.11 2.34
C ALA A 157 12.95 -6.96 3.81
N ASP A 158 13.95 -6.67 4.64
CA ASP A 158 13.77 -6.41 6.06
C ASP A 158 14.52 -5.11 6.39
N LEU A 159 13.77 -3.99 6.45
CA LEU A 159 14.23 -2.68 6.87
C LEU A 159 13.75 -2.41 8.30
N PRO A 160 14.31 -1.41 9.01
CA PRO A 160 13.95 -1.16 10.42
C PRO A 160 12.47 -0.83 10.64
N ASP A 161 11.83 -0.15 9.69
CA ASP A 161 10.47 0.39 9.77
C ASP A 161 9.48 -0.29 8.81
N ILE A 162 9.98 -1.13 7.89
CA ILE A 162 9.13 -1.87 6.97
C ILE A 162 9.83 -3.17 6.53
N ALA A 163 9.06 -4.23 6.39
CA ALA A 163 9.54 -5.49 5.84
C ALA A 163 8.49 -6.08 4.90
N GLY A 164 8.94 -6.71 3.81
CA GLY A 164 8.05 -7.26 2.79
C GLY A 164 8.51 -8.61 2.25
N THR A 165 7.56 -9.37 1.70
CA THR A 165 7.82 -10.70 1.14
C THR A 165 6.91 -10.93 -0.07
N HIS A 166 7.49 -10.95 -1.27
CA HIS A 166 6.76 -11.22 -2.51
C HIS A 166 6.66 -12.72 -2.76
N LEU A 167 5.47 -13.18 -3.02
CA LEU A 167 5.15 -14.58 -3.31
C LEU A 167 5.24 -14.85 -4.81
N HIS A 168 5.58 -16.09 -5.15
CA HIS A 168 5.70 -16.49 -6.55
C HIS A 168 4.32 -16.48 -7.26
N PRO A 169 4.16 -15.81 -8.42
CA PRO A 169 2.86 -15.62 -9.06
C PRO A 169 2.17 -16.91 -9.51
N LYS A 170 2.89 -18.01 -9.67
CA LYS A 170 2.28 -19.33 -9.94
C LYS A 170 1.64 -19.96 -8.70
N ASP A 171 1.90 -19.44 -7.52
CA ASP A 171 1.36 -19.94 -6.26
C ASP A 171 0.23 -19.06 -5.71
N THR A 172 0.00 -17.91 -6.36
CA THR A 172 -1.04 -16.91 -6.05
C THR A 172 -1.82 -16.57 -7.33
N PRO A 173 -2.86 -17.36 -7.71
CA PRO A 173 -3.61 -17.15 -8.93
C PRO A 173 -4.12 -15.71 -9.05
N GLY A 174 -4.01 -15.12 -10.24
CA GLY A 174 -4.53 -13.81 -10.58
C GLY A 174 -3.61 -12.62 -10.31
N ALA A 175 -2.69 -12.66 -9.33
CA ALA A 175 -1.76 -11.56 -9.07
C ALA A 175 -0.52 -12.01 -8.28
N ILE A 176 0.52 -11.18 -8.30
CA ILE A 176 1.59 -11.28 -7.30
C ILE A 176 1.03 -10.79 -5.96
N VAL A 177 1.24 -11.57 -4.91
CA VAL A 177 0.89 -11.18 -3.54
C VAL A 177 2.15 -10.80 -2.78
N SER A 178 2.11 -9.68 -2.07
CA SER A 178 3.10 -9.32 -1.05
C SER A 178 2.47 -9.32 0.33
N LEU A 179 3.23 -9.79 1.32
CA LEU A 179 2.90 -9.71 2.73
C LEU A 179 3.93 -8.79 3.38
N ASP A 180 3.46 -7.67 3.90
CA ASP A 180 4.30 -6.59 4.39
C ASP A 180 3.93 -6.22 5.84
N TRP A 181 4.92 -5.76 6.58
CA TRP A 181 4.76 -5.26 7.94
C TRP A 181 5.40 -3.88 8.03
N ALA A 182 4.79 -2.99 8.79
CA ALA A 182 5.30 -1.64 9.03
C ALA A 182 5.26 -1.32 10.54
N ASP A 183 6.24 -0.56 11.01
CA ASP A 183 6.33 -0.02 12.37
C ASP A 183 6.74 1.46 12.36
N PRO A 184 5.88 2.35 12.85
CA PRO A 184 4.51 2.14 13.35
C PRO A 184 3.54 1.64 12.25
N PRO A 185 2.46 0.90 12.61
CA PRO A 185 1.54 0.28 11.65
C PRO A 185 0.83 1.26 10.70
N GLU A 186 0.69 2.51 11.10
CA GLU A 186 0.11 3.58 10.28
C GLU A 186 1.08 4.10 9.21
N THR A 187 2.38 3.86 9.33
CA THR A 187 3.38 4.28 8.33
C THR A 187 3.37 3.38 7.11
N TRP A 188 3.95 3.86 6.01
CA TRP A 188 4.12 3.07 4.79
C TRP A 188 5.31 3.60 3.99
N HIS A 189 6.46 3.04 4.24
CA HIS A 189 7.73 3.45 3.65
C HIS A 189 7.70 3.45 2.11
N TRP A 190 7.01 2.47 1.51
CA TRP A 190 6.89 2.34 0.06
C TRP A 190 6.17 3.53 -0.61
N ALA A 191 5.40 4.33 0.13
CA ALA A 191 4.72 5.53 -0.35
C ALA A 191 5.48 6.84 -0.02
N GLY A 192 6.70 6.72 0.51
CA GLY A 192 7.53 7.86 0.88
C GLY A 192 7.15 8.50 2.22
N PRO A 193 7.94 9.49 2.67
CA PRO A 193 7.84 9.98 4.05
C PRO A 193 6.69 10.97 4.29
N SER A 194 6.08 11.53 3.25
CA SER A 194 5.16 12.67 3.38
C SER A 194 3.71 12.40 2.95
N TRP A 195 3.35 11.16 2.68
CA TRP A 195 2.03 10.82 2.15
C TRP A 195 0.87 11.22 3.09
N THR A 196 1.07 11.17 4.41
CA THR A 196 0.02 11.43 5.41
C THR A 196 -0.56 12.85 5.36
N GLY A 197 0.19 13.82 4.84
CA GLY A 197 -0.25 15.21 4.71
C GLY A 197 -0.78 15.60 3.34
N GLN A 198 -0.80 14.67 2.38
CA GLN A 198 -1.02 14.99 0.97
C GLN A 198 -2.43 14.65 0.47
N VAL A 199 -3.21 13.83 1.18
CA VAL A 199 -4.54 13.41 0.71
C VAL A 199 -5.55 14.53 0.96
N PRO A 200 -6.13 15.16 -0.10
CA PRO A 200 -7.20 16.13 0.07
C PRO A 200 -8.42 15.46 0.70
N GLY A 201 -9.05 16.12 1.68
CA GLY A 201 -10.19 15.54 2.41
C GLY A 201 -11.45 15.26 1.57
N HIS A 202 -11.47 15.70 0.31
CA HIS A 202 -12.56 15.47 -0.66
C HIS A 202 -12.18 14.46 -1.76
N ALA A 203 -10.92 14.00 -1.80
CA ALA A 203 -10.51 13.01 -2.79
C ALA A 203 -11.02 11.62 -2.38
N PRO A 204 -11.39 10.76 -3.35
CA PRO A 204 -11.70 9.37 -3.08
C PRO A 204 -10.52 8.68 -2.38
N GLY A 205 -10.81 7.89 -1.38
CA GLY A 205 -9.74 7.26 -0.63
C GLY A 205 -10.16 6.03 0.15
N GLY A 206 -9.20 5.11 0.31
CA GLY A 206 -9.38 3.84 0.96
C GLY A 206 -9.76 2.74 -0.03
N LEU A 207 -8.82 1.80 -0.23
CA LEU A 207 -9.10 0.56 -0.95
C LEU A 207 -10.07 -0.28 -0.11
N THR A 208 -11.22 -0.62 -0.66
CA THR A 208 -12.22 -1.47 0.01
C THR A 208 -12.33 -2.84 -0.61
N GLY A 209 -11.77 -3.06 -1.80
CA GLY A 209 -11.74 -4.38 -2.42
C GLY A 209 -10.99 -4.47 -3.73
N LEU A 210 -10.86 -5.72 -4.18
CA LEU A 210 -10.35 -6.08 -5.51
C LEU A 210 -11.28 -7.10 -6.15
N THR A 211 -11.45 -7.02 -7.47
CA THR A 211 -11.95 -8.14 -8.28
C THR A 211 -10.79 -8.76 -9.06
N ILE A 212 -10.66 -10.06 -8.94
CA ILE A 212 -9.58 -10.86 -9.52
C ILE A 212 -10.20 -11.91 -10.42
N GLU A 213 -9.93 -11.85 -11.72
CA GLU A 213 -10.30 -12.88 -12.67
C GLU A 213 -9.35 -14.07 -12.58
N VAL A 214 -9.88 -15.27 -12.44
CA VAL A 214 -9.13 -16.52 -12.30
C VAL A 214 -9.84 -17.69 -12.94
N THR A 215 -9.10 -18.73 -13.26
CA THR A 215 -9.65 -19.95 -13.88
C THR A 215 -10.60 -20.69 -12.93
N ASP A 216 -10.26 -20.80 -11.65
CA ASP A 216 -11.06 -21.43 -10.60
C ASP A 216 -11.21 -20.48 -9.41
N PRO A 217 -12.32 -19.70 -9.34
CA PRO A 217 -12.56 -18.74 -8.28
C PRO A 217 -12.53 -19.36 -6.87
N ALA A 218 -13.15 -20.51 -6.69
CA ALA A 218 -13.24 -21.16 -5.39
C ALA A 218 -11.85 -21.66 -4.90
N ALA A 219 -11.07 -22.27 -5.79
CA ALA A 219 -9.70 -22.70 -5.46
C ALA A 219 -8.78 -21.50 -5.18
N ALA A 220 -8.86 -20.43 -6.00
CA ALA A 220 -8.07 -19.22 -5.82
C ALA A 220 -8.42 -18.52 -4.50
N ALA A 221 -9.70 -18.34 -4.18
CA ALA A 221 -10.14 -17.74 -2.93
C ALA A 221 -9.65 -18.54 -1.71
N ARG A 222 -9.78 -19.87 -1.72
CA ARG A 222 -9.25 -20.73 -0.65
C ARG A 222 -7.73 -20.61 -0.51
N ARG A 223 -7.00 -20.53 -1.64
CA ARG A 223 -5.54 -20.36 -1.63
C ARG A 223 -5.12 -19.04 -1.01
N TRP A 224 -5.74 -17.94 -1.44
CA TRP A 224 -5.45 -16.61 -0.88
C TRP A 224 -5.86 -16.51 0.60
N ALA A 225 -7.02 -17.05 0.97
CA ALA A 225 -7.46 -17.09 2.37
C ALA A 225 -6.45 -17.83 3.26
N ALA A 226 -5.94 -18.99 2.81
CA ALA A 226 -4.92 -19.74 3.54
C ALA A 226 -3.63 -18.92 3.70
N ILE A 227 -3.17 -18.22 2.65
CA ILE A 227 -1.98 -17.37 2.68
C ILE A 227 -2.17 -16.20 3.66
N LEU A 228 -3.31 -15.52 3.62
CA LEU A 228 -3.62 -14.36 4.45
C LEU A 228 -3.99 -14.73 5.90
N GLY A 229 -4.33 -15.98 6.17
CA GLY A 229 -4.91 -16.38 7.44
C GLY A 229 -6.33 -15.87 7.62
N ALA A 230 -7.07 -15.73 6.51
CA ALA A 230 -8.43 -15.25 6.42
C ALA A 230 -9.41 -16.41 6.09
N ARG A 231 -10.67 -16.08 5.86
CA ARG A 231 -11.70 -17.06 5.46
C ARG A 231 -12.15 -16.78 4.04
N ALA A 232 -12.30 -17.87 3.28
CA ALA A 232 -12.96 -17.85 1.97
C ALA A 232 -14.41 -18.25 2.12
N ARG A 233 -15.29 -17.69 1.27
CA ARG A 233 -16.69 -18.05 1.12
C ARG A 233 -17.02 -18.21 -0.35
N ASP A 234 -17.63 -19.34 -0.71
CA ASP A 234 -18.06 -19.60 -2.09
C ASP A 234 -19.37 -18.83 -2.38
N GLU A 235 -19.42 -18.16 -3.51
CA GLU A 235 -20.57 -17.44 -4.07
C GLU A 235 -20.70 -17.76 -5.56
N PRO A 236 -21.03 -19.00 -5.95
CA PRO A 236 -20.99 -19.42 -7.36
C PRO A 236 -21.72 -18.45 -8.29
N PRO A 237 -21.11 -18.08 -9.44
CA PRO A 237 -19.84 -18.54 -9.98
C PRO A 237 -18.59 -17.90 -9.38
N ALA A 238 -18.71 -16.98 -8.44
CA ALA A 238 -17.63 -16.28 -7.75
C ALA A 238 -17.24 -16.95 -6.42
N ALA A 239 -16.19 -16.44 -5.79
CA ALA A 239 -15.84 -16.69 -4.39
C ALA A 239 -15.22 -15.43 -3.79
N VAL A 240 -15.29 -15.28 -2.47
CA VAL A 240 -14.79 -14.09 -1.79
C VAL A 240 -13.85 -14.46 -0.64
N VAL A 241 -12.90 -13.55 -0.36
CA VAL A 241 -12.12 -13.53 0.88
C VAL A 241 -12.44 -12.22 1.58
N GLU A 242 -12.96 -12.33 2.78
CA GLU A 242 -13.28 -11.17 3.62
C GLU A 242 -12.11 -10.86 4.55
N LEU A 243 -11.79 -9.55 4.67
CA LEU A 243 -10.82 -9.01 5.62
C LEU A 243 -11.58 -8.09 6.60
N PRO A 244 -12.30 -8.69 7.56
CA PRO A 244 -13.34 -8.00 8.33
C PRO A 244 -12.78 -6.86 9.19
N GLU A 245 -11.56 -6.99 9.72
CA GLU A 245 -10.93 -5.96 10.55
C GLU A 245 -10.62 -4.69 9.74
N ALA A 246 -10.48 -4.82 8.42
CA ALA A 246 -10.25 -3.70 7.51
C ALA A 246 -11.52 -3.31 6.72
N GLY A 247 -12.60 -4.06 6.82
CA GLY A 247 -13.82 -3.86 6.04
C GLY A 247 -13.61 -4.06 4.54
N GLN A 248 -12.68 -4.95 4.14
CA GLN A 248 -12.28 -5.12 2.75
C GLN A 248 -12.69 -6.49 2.22
N VAL A 249 -12.97 -6.57 0.90
CA VAL A 249 -13.40 -7.80 0.21
C VAL A 249 -12.56 -8.04 -1.03
N LEU A 250 -12.03 -9.26 -1.16
CA LEU A 250 -11.40 -9.74 -2.38
C LEU A 250 -12.37 -10.68 -3.08
N ARG A 251 -12.82 -10.32 -4.26
CA ARG A 251 -13.77 -11.08 -5.07
C ARG A 251 -13.04 -11.79 -6.21
N PHE A 252 -13.14 -13.10 -6.24
CA PHE A 252 -12.61 -13.94 -7.30
C PHE A 252 -13.74 -14.30 -8.25
N VAL A 253 -13.56 -14.05 -9.55
CA VAL A 253 -14.56 -14.32 -10.58
C VAL A 253 -13.95 -15.15 -11.71
N PRO A 254 -14.77 -15.88 -12.49
CA PRO A 254 -14.27 -16.61 -13.64
C PRO A 254 -13.63 -15.67 -14.66
N ALA A 255 -12.42 -16.00 -15.11
CA ALA A 255 -11.74 -15.24 -16.15
C ALA A 255 -12.53 -15.29 -17.47
N ALA A 256 -12.66 -14.13 -18.11
CA ALA A 256 -13.26 -14.05 -19.44
C ALA A 256 -12.39 -14.78 -20.46
N ALA A 257 -13.01 -15.44 -21.43
CA ALA A 257 -12.30 -16.18 -22.46
C ALA A 257 -11.33 -15.27 -23.22
N GLY A 258 -10.04 -15.65 -23.23
CA GLY A 258 -8.99 -14.93 -23.97
C GLY A 258 -8.32 -13.77 -23.24
N HIS A 259 -8.74 -13.41 -22.00
CA HIS A 259 -8.15 -12.29 -21.25
C HIS A 259 -7.07 -12.72 -20.22
N GLY A 260 -7.04 -14.00 -19.87
CA GLY A 260 -6.13 -14.52 -18.84
C GLY A 260 -6.53 -14.07 -17.42
N GLU A 261 -5.78 -14.55 -16.44
CA GLU A 261 -5.99 -14.20 -15.03
C GLU A 261 -5.40 -12.83 -14.69
N GLY A 262 -6.02 -12.10 -13.72
CA GLY A 262 -5.50 -10.81 -13.27
C GLY A 262 -6.45 -10.03 -12.39
N ILE A 263 -5.96 -8.99 -11.73
CA ILE A 263 -6.79 -7.97 -11.09
C ILE A 263 -7.45 -7.14 -12.18
N THR A 264 -8.78 -7.11 -12.20
CA THR A 264 -9.57 -6.41 -13.23
C THR A 264 -10.38 -5.25 -12.67
N ALA A 265 -10.62 -5.22 -11.35
CA ALA A 265 -11.24 -4.06 -10.73
C ALA A 265 -10.68 -3.75 -9.34
N VAL A 266 -10.74 -2.48 -8.99
CA VAL A 266 -10.38 -1.91 -7.69
C VAL A 266 -11.59 -1.16 -7.15
N THR A 267 -11.99 -1.49 -5.91
CA THR A 267 -13.05 -0.77 -5.21
C THR A 267 -12.44 0.24 -4.25
N ILE A 268 -12.92 1.50 -4.35
CA ILE A 268 -12.41 2.63 -3.57
C ILE A 268 -13.57 3.35 -2.89
N ALA A 269 -13.45 3.61 -1.60
CA ALA A 269 -14.41 4.39 -0.84
C ALA A 269 -14.57 5.81 -1.41
N GLY A 270 -15.82 6.26 -1.51
CA GLY A 270 -16.16 7.60 -1.99
C GLY A 270 -16.26 7.74 -3.51
N LEU A 271 -16.00 6.70 -4.30
CA LEU A 271 -16.34 6.67 -5.71
C LEU A 271 -17.79 6.25 -5.93
N PRO A 272 -18.43 6.67 -7.05
CA PRO A 272 -19.72 6.11 -7.46
C PRO A 272 -19.58 4.64 -7.85
N ALA A 273 -20.48 3.77 -7.37
CA ALA A 273 -20.51 2.37 -7.76
C ALA A 273 -20.99 2.19 -9.22
N ALA A 274 -21.95 3.01 -9.63
CA ALA A 274 -22.67 2.85 -10.89
C ALA A 274 -21.89 3.28 -12.16
N VAL A 275 -20.79 4.00 -12.02
CA VAL A 275 -20.00 4.52 -13.15
C VAL A 275 -18.54 4.23 -12.94
N PRO A 276 -18.08 3.03 -13.28
CA PRO A 276 -16.68 2.66 -13.20
C PRO A 276 -15.83 3.49 -14.18
N VAL A 277 -14.60 3.78 -13.80
CA VAL A 277 -13.60 4.47 -14.61
C VAL A 277 -12.51 3.48 -14.99
N GLU A 278 -12.29 3.27 -16.29
CA GLU A 278 -11.26 2.37 -16.80
C GLU A 278 -9.92 3.11 -16.90
N ILE A 279 -8.92 2.66 -16.15
CA ILE A 279 -7.57 3.25 -16.15
C ILE A 279 -6.53 2.12 -16.11
N GLY A 280 -5.60 2.15 -17.06
CA GLY A 280 -4.51 1.17 -17.10
C GLY A 280 -4.99 -0.29 -17.18
N GLY A 281 -6.12 -0.56 -17.86
CA GLY A 281 -6.70 -1.89 -17.98
C GLY A 281 -7.34 -2.44 -16.70
N VAL A 282 -7.70 -1.55 -15.77
CA VAL A 282 -8.37 -1.86 -14.51
C VAL A 282 -9.56 -0.93 -14.31
N SER A 283 -10.68 -1.47 -13.87
CA SER A 283 -11.91 -0.74 -13.56
C SER A 283 -11.85 -0.21 -12.13
N PHE A 284 -12.14 1.07 -11.92
CA PHE A 284 -12.21 1.70 -10.61
C PHE A 284 -13.65 2.12 -10.33
N ALA A 285 -14.21 1.63 -9.23
CA ALA A 285 -15.58 1.93 -8.81
C ALA A 285 -15.68 2.09 -7.29
N GLY A 286 -16.82 2.60 -6.82
CA GLY A 286 -17.18 2.58 -5.40
C GLY A 286 -17.81 1.26 -4.99
N GLU A 287 -18.14 1.14 -3.72
CA GLU A 287 -18.87 0.00 -3.19
C GLU A 287 -20.33 -0.01 -3.69
N GLU A 288 -20.81 -1.19 -4.05
CA GLU A 288 -22.25 -1.43 -4.16
C GLU A 288 -22.83 -1.45 -2.73
N ARG A 289 -23.81 -0.56 -2.47
CA ARG A 289 -24.52 -0.47 -1.19
C ARG A 289 -25.64 -1.49 -1.12
#